data_1b242980d9fd43cf92b04a24fa6f7fd2
#
_entry.id   1b242980d9fd43cf92b04a24fa6f7fd2
#
_cell.length_a   1.000
_cell.length_b   1.000
_cell.length_c   1.000
_cell.angle_alpha   90.00
_cell.angle_beta   90.00
_cell.angle_gamma   90.00
#
_symmetry.space_group_name_H-M   'P 1'
#
loop_
_entity.id
_entity.type
_entity.pdbx_description
1 polymer ?
#
loop_
_entity_poly.entity_id
_entity_poly.type
_entity_poly.pdbx_seq_one_letter_code
_entity_poly.pdbx_strand_id
1 'polypeptide(L)' 'MDLRLFSTFLRVAELQNFTKAAEQLGYSQATVTVQIHQLEQALGIQLFER' A
#
# COMPACT_ATOMS: atom_id res chain seq x y z
N MET A 1 14.69 -1.89 -2.42
CA MET A 1 13.25 -1.69 -2.13
C MET A 1 12.85 -2.55 -0.94
N ASP A 2 12.02 -2.02 -0.07
CA ASP A 2 11.60 -2.72 1.13
C ASP A 2 10.51 -3.74 0.80
N LEU A 3 10.69 -4.99 1.23
CA LEU A 3 9.71 -6.04 1.00
C LEU A 3 8.35 -5.74 1.64
N ARG A 4 8.33 -4.91 2.70
CA ARG A 4 7.07 -4.53 3.33
C ARG A 4 6.20 -3.69 2.41
N LEU A 5 6.81 -2.95 1.50
CA LEU A 5 6.04 -2.17 0.52
C LEU A 5 5.25 -3.10 -0.40
N PHE A 6 5.88 -4.18 -0.84
CA PHE A 6 5.19 -5.16 -1.68
C PHE A 6 4.08 -5.88 -0.91
N SER A 7 4.33 -6.25 0.34
CA SER A 7 3.32 -6.89 1.17
C SER A 7 2.09 -6.00 1.33
N THR A 8 2.33 -4.71 1.59
CA THR A 8 1.25 -3.74 1.73
C THR A 8 0.49 -3.61 0.41
N PHE A 9 1.21 -3.50 -0.70
CA PHE A 9 0.59 -3.40 -2.02
C PHE A 9 -0.30 -4.61 -2.32
N LEU A 10 0.21 -5.82 -2.08
CA LEU A 10 -0.54 -7.03 -2.35
C LEU A 10 -1.81 -7.10 -1.53
N ARG A 11 -1.74 -6.69 -0.26
CA ARG A 11 -2.91 -6.71 0.60
C ARG A 11 -3.95 -5.70 0.16
N VAL A 12 -3.52 -4.49 -0.21
CA VAL A 12 -4.43 -3.47 -0.72
C VAL A 12 -5.09 -3.93 -2.02
N ALA A 13 -4.29 -4.53 -2.91
CA ALA A 13 -4.82 -5.02 -4.18
C ALA A 13 -5.85 -6.12 -3.97
N GLU A 14 -5.59 -7.02 -3.02
CA GLU A 14 -6.48 -8.13 -2.72
C GLU A 14 -7.80 -7.64 -2.15
N LEU A 15 -7.74 -6.71 -1.19
CA LEU A 15 -8.93 -6.22 -0.50
C LEU A 15 -9.61 -5.07 -1.22
N GLN A 16 -8.88 -4.35 -2.07
CA GLN A 16 -9.34 -3.15 -2.75
C GLN A 16 -9.89 -2.12 -1.76
N ASN A 17 -9.22 -2.03 -0.60
CA ASN A 17 -9.68 -1.17 0.49
C ASN A 17 -8.49 -0.85 1.39
N PHE A 18 -8.06 0.43 1.38
CA PHE A 18 -6.92 0.86 2.16
C PHE A 18 -7.15 0.73 3.66
N THR A 19 -8.38 1.03 4.11
CA THR A 19 -8.71 0.97 5.54
C THR A 19 -8.65 -0.46 6.06
N LYS A 20 -9.24 -1.40 5.32
CA LYS A 20 -9.21 -2.81 5.71
C LYS A 20 -7.81 -3.38 5.65
N ALA A 21 -7.05 -3.02 4.62
CA ALA A 21 -5.66 -3.46 4.51
C ALA A 21 -4.86 -2.98 5.71
N ALA A 22 -5.03 -1.72 6.10
CA ALA A 22 -4.34 -1.16 7.25
C ALA A 22 -4.70 -1.92 8.54
N GLU A 23 -5.98 -2.22 8.73
CA GLU A 23 -6.42 -2.98 9.90
C GLU A 23 -5.77 -4.34 9.97
N GLN A 24 -5.73 -5.07 8.85
CA GLN A 24 -5.13 -6.40 8.82
C GLN A 24 -3.62 -6.37 9.03
N LEU A 25 -2.96 -5.33 8.55
CA LEU A 25 -1.52 -5.21 8.66
C LEU A 25 -1.07 -4.58 9.99
N GLY A 26 -2.01 -4.02 10.76
CA GLY A 26 -1.67 -3.34 12.00
C GLY A 26 -1.13 -1.94 11.80
N TYR A 27 -1.46 -1.30 10.69
CA TYR A 27 -1.04 0.07 10.37
C TYR A 27 -2.22 1.02 10.39
N SER A 28 -1.93 2.34 10.47
CA SER A 28 -2.95 3.33 10.18
C SER A 28 -3.15 3.43 8.67
N GLN A 29 -4.30 3.94 8.23
CA GLN A 29 -4.55 4.16 6.81
C GLN A 29 -3.50 5.11 6.22
N ALA A 30 -3.12 6.15 6.97
CA ALA A 30 -2.10 7.09 6.51
C ALA A 30 -0.79 6.38 6.23
N THR A 31 -0.40 5.43 7.09
CA THR A 31 0.83 4.67 6.89
C THR A 31 0.75 3.84 5.62
N VAL A 32 -0.37 3.17 5.37
CA VAL A 32 -0.56 2.39 4.15
C VAL A 32 -0.48 3.28 2.92
N THR A 33 -1.12 4.44 2.97
CA THR A 33 -1.08 5.39 1.85
C THR A 33 0.35 5.82 1.54
N VAL A 34 1.13 6.14 2.58
CA VAL A 34 2.54 6.54 2.41
C VAL A 34 3.35 5.40 1.79
N GLN A 35 3.15 4.17 2.26
CA GLN A 35 3.88 3.02 1.74
C GLN A 35 3.57 2.77 0.27
N ILE A 36 2.30 2.86 -0.11
CA ILE A 36 1.91 2.69 -1.51
C ILE A 36 2.53 3.79 -2.37
N HIS A 37 2.52 5.03 -1.87
CA HIS A 37 3.09 6.16 -2.58
C HIS A 37 4.60 5.96 -2.80
N GLN A 38 5.30 5.49 -1.79
CA GLN A 38 6.73 5.19 -1.89
C GLN A 38 7.00 4.12 -2.94
N LEU A 39 6.17 3.08 -2.98
CA LEU A 39 6.32 2.03 -3.97
C LEU A 39 6.08 2.58 -5.38
N GLU A 40 5.04 3.39 -5.55
CA GLU A 40 4.76 4.02 -6.85
C GLU A 40 5.94 4.86 -7.31
N GLN A 41 6.53 5.63 -6.42
CA GLN A 41 7.69 6.45 -6.77
C GLN A 41 8.90 5.61 -7.17
N ALA A 42 9.11 4.51 -6.45
CA ALA A 42 10.22 3.61 -6.76
C ALA A 42 10.07 2.96 -8.13
N LEU A 43 8.84 2.64 -8.52
CA LEU A 43 8.57 1.99 -9.80
C LEU A 43 8.32 3.00 -10.93
N GLY A 44 8.08 4.25 -10.58
CA GLY A 44 7.80 5.30 -11.56
C GLY A 44 6.42 5.21 -12.19
N ILE A 45 5.48 4.54 -11.54
CA ILE A 45 4.11 4.38 -12.04
C ILE A 45 3.10 4.58 -10.91
N GLN A 46 1.87 4.85 -11.29
CA GLN A 46 0.76 4.91 -10.36
C GLN A 46 0.06 3.55 -10.35
N LEU A 47 0.01 2.89 -9.19
CA LEU A 47 -0.54 1.55 -9.06
C LEU A 47 -2.04 1.55 -8.80
N PHE A 48 -2.53 2.57 -8.09
CA PHE A 48 -3.95 2.66 -7.76
C PHE A 48 -4.50 4.00 -8.20
N GLU A 49 -5.73 3.99 -8.69
CA GLU A 49 -6.48 5.21 -8.98
C GLU A 49 -6.91 5.87 -7.69
N ARG A 50 -6.83 7.20 -7.65
CA ARG A 50 -7.24 7.98 -6.49
C ARG A 50 -8.11 9.15 -6.88
#